data_7bb541cf06c8414e2e5e57f817bd74b6
#
_entry.id   7bb541cf06c8414e2e5e57f817bd74b6
#
_cell.length_a   1.000
_cell.length_b   1.000
_cell.length_c   1.000
_cell.angle_alpha   90.00
_cell.angle_beta   90.00
_cell.angle_gamma   90.00
#
_symmetry.space_group_name_H-M   'P 1'
#
loop_
_entity.id
_entity.type
_entity.pdbx_description
1 polymer ?
#
loop_
_entity_poly.entity_id
_entity_poly.type
_entity_poly.pdbx_seq_one_letter_code
_entity_poly.pdbx_strand_id
1 'polypeptide(L)'
;DEMQLRYGLQDYNLTFVQQAGAHDKIRLSLYHGQDRMNLLQEDFADENKLNWQNTAAALHWQHHSSRFILQQNATFSRYRNTLDMGISSVSLNLSSGITQAGYAARLEWTRGNLQWNGGVEYNYYHFRPMQFEVSGSFIENETPKFREDAHEANAYLQADISLHPSWSVLGGLRLSSYHSHGRSFISPDPRITLHYHPSSSHTLSVHYGLYHQYLHQMSVSNGGLPVDYWTSSSPSVRPQQAHSIALGYHFRSQKRMMEISAEVYYKKLSHQHEYSGSILDFFTQVYHIENNMIHGKGYNYGLNLMLKKNRGKLSGWVSYAIGSSRRRFPELSPTEWFNSTFDRRHDLSVVVNYRFNRHWSLGGDFVYASGTPYTKAKSVYVINNNLVSEYGKYNGSNLPATHRMDIALTYRFTPRGHREQSLNLSIYNLYARRNVLFSYLGFQEENFGYKHVYSLCRMLPSIGYTLNF
;
A
#
# COMPACT_ATOMS: atom_id res chain seq x y z
N ASP A 1 4.01 17.92 -29.16
CA ASP A 1 4.51 18.35 -27.85
C ASP A 1 4.98 17.13 -27.08
N GLU A 2 6.27 16.81 -27.13
CA GLU A 2 6.79 15.66 -26.40
C GLU A 2 7.09 16.09 -24.96
N MET A 3 6.29 15.63 -24.01
CA MET A 3 6.60 15.72 -22.60
C MET A 3 7.79 14.81 -22.31
N GLN A 4 8.93 15.40 -21.92
CA GLN A 4 10.10 14.66 -21.49
C GLN A 4 9.97 14.28 -20.02
N LEU A 5 10.01 12.99 -19.74
CA LEU A 5 10.01 12.45 -18.38
C LEU A 5 11.42 11.96 -18.05
N ARG A 6 12.03 12.55 -17.02
CA ARG A 6 13.27 12.05 -16.42
C ARG A 6 12.98 11.41 -15.08
N TYR A 7 13.48 10.22 -14.87
CA TYR A 7 13.28 9.47 -13.64
C TYR A 7 14.63 9.00 -13.08
N GLY A 8 14.85 9.23 -11.78
CA GLY A 8 16.01 8.76 -11.05
C GLY A 8 15.59 8.02 -9.79
N LEU A 9 16.24 6.90 -9.54
CA LEU A 9 15.92 6.04 -8.40
C LEU A 9 17.23 5.69 -7.66
N GLN A 10 17.17 5.71 -6.33
CA GLN A 10 18.26 5.27 -5.44
C GLN A 10 17.67 4.41 -4.33
N ASP A 11 18.27 3.27 -4.05
CA ASP A 11 17.82 2.31 -3.06
C ASP A 11 19.04 1.68 -2.35
N TYR A 12 19.11 1.88 -1.03
CA TYR A 12 20.18 1.40 -0.18
C TYR A 12 19.62 0.53 0.93
N ASN A 13 20.06 -0.72 1.01
CA ASN A 13 19.68 -1.68 2.02
C ASN A 13 20.91 -2.22 2.72
N LEU A 14 20.90 -2.17 4.06
CA LEU A 14 21.91 -2.80 4.89
C LEU A 14 21.24 -3.65 5.97
N THR A 15 21.63 -4.92 6.06
CA THR A 15 21.17 -5.80 7.14
C THR A 15 22.37 -6.46 7.79
N PHE A 16 22.49 -6.30 9.11
CA PHE A 16 23.46 -6.98 9.93
C PHE A 16 22.72 -7.95 10.86
N VAL A 17 23.20 -9.20 10.95
CA VAL A 17 22.61 -10.23 11.80
C VAL A 17 23.73 -10.85 12.64
N GLN A 18 23.56 -10.84 13.96
CA GLN A 18 24.47 -11.41 14.94
C GLN A 18 23.75 -12.44 15.79
N GLN A 19 24.29 -13.65 15.85
CA GLN A 19 23.92 -14.63 16.86
C GLN A 19 24.75 -14.37 18.13
N ALA A 20 24.12 -13.95 19.20
CA ALA A 20 24.75 -13.64 20.47
C ALA A 20 24.55 -14.82 21.44
N GLY A 21 25.45 -15.80 21.39
CA GLY A 21 25.30 -17.05 22.13
C GLY A 21 24.27 -18.00 21.52
N ALA A 22 23.77 -18.96 22.32
CA ALA A 22 22.85 -20.01 21.88
C ALA A 22 21.38 -19.55 21.77
N HIS A 23 21.03 -18.50 22.47
CA HIS A 23 19.61 -18.11 22.71
C HIS A 23 19.23 -16.76 22.11
N ASP A 24 20.21 -15.90 21.80
CA ASP A 24 19.97 -14.53 21.43
C ASP A 24 20.34 -14.26 19.99
N LYS A 25 19.46 -13.57 19.26
CA LYS A 25 19.69 -13.12 17.90
C LYS A 25 19.38 -11.63 17.79
N ILE A 26 20.34 -10.87 17.29
CA ILE A 26 20.18 -9.42 17.06
C ILE A 26 20.22 -9.18 15.55
N ARG A 27 19.31 -8.34 15.06
CA ARG A 27 19.29 -7.90 13.67
C ARG A 27 19.17 -6.38 13.62
N LEU A 28 20.07 -5.73 12.92
CA LEU A 28 19.98 -4.32 12.55
C LEU A 28 19.65 -4.25 11.06
N SER A 29 18.61 -3.52 10.71
CA SER A 29 18.23 -3.25 9.31
C SER A 29 18.16 -1.75 9.08
N LEU A 30 18.78 -1.27 8.02
CA LEU A 30 18.77 0.12 7.58
C LEU A 30 18.30 0.17 6.13
N TYR A 31 17.46 1.13 5.82
CA TYR A 31 16.94 1.38 4.50
C TYR A 31 16.92 2.87 4.19
N HIS A 32 17.33 3.22 2.98
CA HIS A 32 17.10 4.55 2.42
C HIS A 32 16.76 4.41 0.93
N GLY A 33 15.62 4.97 0.54
CA GLY A 33 15.17 5.02 -0.85
C GLY A 33 14.79 6.44 -1.24
N GLN A 34 15.09 6.82 -2.47
CA GLN A 34 14.72 8.10 -3.06
C GLN A 34 14.35 7.92 -4.52
N ASP A 35 13.19 8.44 -4.89
CA ASP A 35 12.69 8.53 -6.26
C ASP A 35 12.54 9.99 -6.66
N ARG A 36 13.01 10.34 -7.85
CA ARG A 36 12.87 11.67 -8.43
C ARG A 36 12.28 11.56 -9.81
N MET A 37 11.24 12.32 -10.07
CA MET A 37 10.59 12.40 -11.37
C MET A 37 10.52 13.87 -11.79
N ASN A 38 11.09 14.17 -12.94
CA ASN A 38 11.03 15.51 -13.54
C ASN A 38 10.19 15.41 -14.82
N LEU A 39 9.17 16.23 -14.90
CA LEU A 39 8.31 16.41 -16.08
C LEU A 39 8.70 17.74 -16.71
N LEU A 40 9.27 17.69 -17.91
CA LEU A 40 9.63 18.87 -18.70
C LEU A 40 8.61 19.05 -19.80
N GLN A 41 7.98 20.20 -19.87
CA GLN A 41 7.09 20.59 -20.95
C GLN A 41 7.78 21.69 -21.77
N GLU A 42 8.16 21.38 -23.03
CA GLU A 42 9.01 22.26 -23.84
C GLU A 42 8.40 23.65 -24.15
N ASP A 43 7.06 23.73 -24.22
CA ASP A 43 6.35 24.95 -24.62
C ASP A 43 6.20 26.00 -23.51
N PHE A 44 6.39 25.65 -22.24
CA PHE A 44 6.14 26.56 -21.10
C PHE A 44 7.36 26.86 -20.22
N ALA A 45 8.52 26.30 -20.51
CA ALA A 45 9.73 26.39 -19.66
C ALA A 45 9.49 25.97 -18.19
N ASP A 46 8.38 25.29 -17.94
CA ASP A 46 7.93 24.89 -16.62
C ASP A 46 8.44 23.48 -16.29
N GLU A 47 9.25 23.37 -15.25
CA GLU A 47 9.76 22.09 -14.77
C GLU A 47 8.96 21.64 -13.55
N ASN A 48 8.23 20.52 -13.69
CA ASN A 48 7.52 19.90 -12.58
C ASN A 48 8.38 18.79 -11.98
N LYS A 49 8.71 18.92 -10.69
CA LYS A 49 9.57 17.98 -9.97
C LYS A 49 8.79 17.28 -8.87
N LEU A 50 8.85 15.97 -8.86
CA LEU A 50 8.25 15.13 -7.84
C LEU A 50 9.36 14.29 -7.20
N ASN A 51 9.45 14.32 -5.88
CA ASN A 51 10.48 13.63 -5.14
C ASN A 51 9.89 12.93 -3.92
N TRP A 52 10.18 11.62 -3.77
CA TRP A 52 9.82 10.81 -2.61
C TRP A 52 11.08 10.31 -1.93
N GLN A 53 11.05 10.32 -0.62
CA GLN A 53 12.13 9.80 0.20
C GLN A 53 11.57 8.93 1.32
N ASN A 54 12.19 7.77 1.51
CA ASN A 54 11.93 6.87 2.60
C ASN A 54 13.22 6.55 3.33
N THR A 55 13.23 6.67 4.66
CA THR A 55 14.34 6.23 5.50
C THR A 55 13.76 5.38 6.61
N ALA A 56 14.33 4.20 6.86
CA ALA A 56 13.92 3.34 7.95
C ALA A 56 15.12 2.70 8.65
N ALA A 57 15.00 2.52 9.95
CA ALA A 57 15.94 1.76 10.77
C ALA A 57 15.16 0.87 11.71
N ALA A 58 15.60 -0.39 11.88
CA ALA A 58 15.00 -1.31 12.81
C ALA A 58 16.09 -2.12 13.53
N LEU A 59 16.01 -2.15 14.87
CA LEU A 59 16.78 -3.04 15.73
C LEU A 59 15.83 -4.09 16.28
N HIS A 60 16.07 -5.34 15.93
CA HIS A 60 15.31 -6.49 16.40
C HIS A 60 16.21 -7.37 17.27
N TRP A 61 15.74 -7.63 18.49
CA TRP A 61 16.34 -8.63 19.37
C TRP A 61 15.33 -9.73 19.64
N GLN A 62 15.78 -10.98 19.54
CA GLN A 62 15.00 -12.17 19.79
C GLN A 62 15.73 -13.06 20.77
N HIS A 63 15.06 -13.43 21.85
CA HIS A 63 15.55 -14.39 22.84
C HIS A 63 14.71 -15.67 22.79
N HIS A 64 15.35 -16.80 22.63
CA HIS A 64 14.74 -18.12 22.66
C HIS A 64 15.04 -18.83 23.98
N SER A 65 13.99 -19.11 24.74
CA SER A 65 14.05 -20.02 25.89
C SER A 65 13.35 -21.34 25.54
N SER A 66 13.54 -22.36 26.35
CA SER A 66 12.82 -23.64 26.22
C SER A 66 11.30 -23.51 26.33
N ARG A 67 10.78 -22.44 26.92
CA ARG A 67 9.36 -22.25 27.23
C ARG A 67 8.74 -21.04 26.53
N PHE A 68 9.52 -20.06 26.13
CA PHE A 68 9.02 -18.84 25.53
C PHE A 68 10.00 -18.26 24.51
N ILE A 69 9.46 -17.42 23.63
CA ILE A 69 10.21 -16.57 22.71
C ILE A 69 9.87 -15.13 23.07
N LEU A 70 10.89 -14.34 23.42
CA LEU A 70 10.75 -12.89 23.61
C LEU A 70 11.33 -12.16 22.40
N GLN A 71 10.56 -11.26 21.83
CA GLN A 71 10.99 -10.42 20.70
C GLN A 71 10.84 -8.95 21.09
N GLN A 72 11.85 -8.15 20.79
CA GLN A 72 11.83 -6.70 21.00
C GLN A 72 12.25 -6.02 19.72
N ASN A 73 11.55 -4.96 19.38
CA ASN A 73 11.80 -4.17 18.18
C ASN A 73 11.84 -2.69 18.55
N ALA A 74 12.91 -2.00 18.18
CA ALA A 74 12.96 -0.56 18.12
C ALA A 74 12.99 -0.13 16.65
N THR A 75 12.10 0.78 16.27
CA THR A 75 11.90 1.18 14.87
C THR A 75 11.94 2.69 14.73
N PHE A 76 12.49 3.14 13.62
CA PHE A 76 12.43 4.53 13.17
C PHE A 76 12.08 4.52 11.69
N SER A 77 11.15 5.37 11.28
CA SER A 77 10.86 5.59 9.85
C SER A 77 10.56 7.06 9.58
N ARG A 78 10.93 7.51 8.39
CA ARG A 78 10.62 8.84 7.88
C ARG A 78 10.26 8.76 6.42
N TYR A 79 9.08 9.23 6.09
CA TYR A 79 8.61 9.47 4.73
C TYR A 79 8.52 10.97 4.47
N ARG A 80 8.92 11.40 3.28
CA ARG A 80 8.73 12.77 2.80
C ARG A 80 8.45 12.74 1.31
N ASN A 81 7.49 13.55 0.86
CA ASN A 81 7.28 13.85 -0.54
C ASN A 81 7.32 15.36 -0.76
N THR A 82 7.74 15.76 -1.96
CA THR A 82 7.71 17.15 -2.42
C THR A 82 7.27 17.16 -3.88
N LEU A 83 6.39 18.08 -4.22
CA LEU A 83 6.00 18.41 -5.59
C LEU A 83 6.24 19.88 -5.83
N ASP A 84 7.13 20.18 -6.76
CA ASP A 84 7.39 21.53 -7.28
C ASP A 84 6.70 21.65 -8.64
N MET A 85 5.80 22.60 -8.78
CA MET A 85 5.09 22.88 -10.03
C MET A 85 5.32 24.33 -10.43
N GLY A 86 5.74 24.55 -11.66
CA GLY A 86 5.79 25.85 -12.31
C GLY A 86 4.59 26.02 -13.24
N ILE A 87 3.91 27.15 -13.19
CA ILE A 87 2.86 27.53 -14.13
C ILE A 87 3.10 28.99 -14.51
N SER A 88 3.76 29.21 -15.64
CA SER A 88 4.14 30.56 -16.12
C SER A 88 5.00 31.32 -15.09
N SER A 89 4.45 32.36 -14.45
CA SER A 89 5.16 33.19 -13.46
C SER A 89 4.87 32.78 -11.99
N VAL A 90 4.13 31.72 -11.77
CA VAL A 90 3.74 31.22 -10.45
C VAL A 90 4.39 29.85 -10.19
N SER A 91 5.07 29.71 -9.06
CA SER A 91 5.56 28.41 -8.58
C SER A 91 4.79 27.96 -7.36
N LEU A 92 4.43 26.67 -7.34
CA LEU A 92 3.78 25.97 -6.24
C LEU A 92 4.72 24.89 -5.72
N ASN A 93 5.09 24.98 -4.45
CA ASN A 93 5.77 23.91 -3.74
C ASN A 93 4.79 23.23 -2.78
N LEU A 94 4.57 21.94 -2.94
CA LEU A 94 3.81 21.11 -2.03
C LEU A 94 4.76 20.15 -1.31
N SER A 95 4.67 20.07 0.01
CA SER A 95 5.46 19.10 0.76
C SER A 95 4.64 18.47 1.87
N SER A 96 4.84 17.18 2.07
CA SER A 96 4.26 16.45 3.21
C SER A 96 5.23 15.41 3.74
N GLY A 97 4.98 14.93 4.97
CA GLY A 97 5.80 13.89 5.55
C GLY A 97 5.28 13.37 6.87
N ILE A 98 5.78 12.19 7.22
CA ILE A 98 5.55 11.56 8.52
C ILE A 98 6.85 10.97 9.03
N THR A 99 7.10 11.14 10.31
CA THR A 99 8.21 10.50 11.03
C THR A 99 7.61 9.66 12.16
N GLN A 100 8.07 8.42 12.30
CA GLN A 100 7.66 7.51 13.35
C GLN A 100 8.87 7.02 14.12
N ALA A 101 8.76 6.95 15.45
CA ALA A 101 9.65 6.22 16.33
C ALA A 101 8.81 5.24 17.17
N GLY A 102 9.18 3.96 17.17
CA GLY A 102 8.38 2.93 17.80
C GLY A 102 9.21 1.93 18.61
N TYR A 103 8.56 1.35 19.61
CA TYR A 103 9.07 0.21 20.36
C TYR A 103 7.96 -0.82 20.56
N ALA A 104 8.29 -2.10 20.35
CA ALA A 104 7.38 -3.20 20.57
C ALA A 104 8.08 -4.35 21.30
N ALA A 105 7.41 -4.94 22.29
CA ALA A 105 7.82 -6.17 22.94
C ALA A 105 6.72 -7.21 22.81
N ARG A 106 7.08 -8.43 22.38
CA ARG A 106 6.19 -9.56 22.15
C ARG A 106 6.72 -10.79 22.88
N LEU A 107 5.85 -11.47 23.60
CA LEU A 107 6.11 -12.72 24.26
C LEU A 107 5.23 -13.81 23.66
N GLU A 108 5.84 -14.89 23.16
CA GLU A 108 5.17 -16.12 22.77
C GLU A 108 5.47 -17.20 23.80
N TRP A 109 4.44 -17.88 24.26
CA TRP A 109 4.54 -18.93 25.24
C TRP A 109 3.60 -20.09 24.91
N THR A 110 4.14 -21.30 24.91
CA THR A 110 3.42 -22.52 24.56
C THR A 110 3.38 -23.46 25.76
N ARG A 111 2.21 -23.98 26.09
CA ARG A 111 2.02 -24.98 27.14
C ARG A 111 0.90 -25.97 26.73
N GLY A 112 1.29 -27.20 26.41
CA GLY A 112 0.34 -28.21 25.97
C GLY A 112 -0.34 -27.83 24.65
N ASN A 113 -1.67 -27.82 24.65
CA ASN A 113 -2.52 -27.46 23.50
C ASN A 113 -2.84 -25.95 23.42
N LEU A 114 -2.21 -25.14 24.26
CA LEU A 114 -2.46 -23.70 24.36
C LEU A 114 -1.18 -22.92 24.02
N GLN A 115 -1.28 -22.04 23.03
CA GLN A 115 -0.25 -21.11 22.67
C GLN A 115 -0.74 -19.68 22.93
N TRP A 116 0.00 -18.97 23.79
CA TRP A 116 -0.23 -17.55 24.07
C TRP A 116 0.71 -16.66 23.30
N ASN A 117 0.19 -15.51 22.90
CA ASN A 117 0.96 -14.47 22.27
C ASN A 117 0.45 -13.13 22.80
N GLY A 118 1.29 -12.41 23.53
CA GLY A 118 0.94 -11.12 24.08
C GLY A 118 2.06 -10.11 23.85
N GLY A 119 1.71 -8.85 23.85
CA GLY A 119 2.69 -7.81 23.67
C GLY A 119 2.17 -6.42 23.97
N VAL A 120 3.14 -5.52 24.03
CA VAL A 120 2.94 -4.07 24.16
C VAL A 120 3.67 -3.36 23.05
N GLU A 121 3.12 -2.26 22.59
CA GLU A 121 3.66 -1.46 21.52
C GLU A 121 3.43 0.02 21.82
N TYR A 122 4.41 0.83 21.55
CA TYR A 122 4.31 2.28 21.63
C TYR A 122 4.90 2.91 20.39
N ASN A 123 4.16 3.86 19.79
CA ASN A 123 4.58 4.62 18.62
C ASN A 123 4.39 6.11 18.89
N TYR A 124 5.40 6.88 18.59
CA TYR A 124 5.36 8.33 18.47
C TYR A 124 5.36 8.69 16.99
N TYR A 125 4.45 9.59 16.59
CA TYR A 125 4.33 10.11 15.24
C TYR A 125 4.50 11.62 15.23
N HIS A 126 5.28 12.10 14.27
CA HIS A 126 5.39 13.51 13.94
C HIS A 126 4.94 13.70 12.49
N PHE A 127 3.78 14.33 12.32
CA PHE A 127 3.22 14.63 11.00
C PHE A 127 3.62 16.04 10.57
N ARG A 128 3.92 16.15 9.30
CA ARG A 128 3.91 17.40 8.55
C ARG A 128 2.82 17.22 7.49
N PRO A 129 1.56 17.56 7.81
CA PRO A 129 0.49 17.57 6.84
C PRO A 129 0.91 18.46 5.68
N MET A 130 0.20 18.37 4.56
CA MET A 130 0.55 19.10 3.37
C MET A 130 0.81 20.59 3.65
N GLN A 131 2.02 21.02 3.34
CA GLN A 131 2.44 22.40 3.36
C GLN A 131 2.54 22.85 1.92
N PHE A 132 2.07 24.06 1.62
CA PHE A 132 2.21 24.63 0.30
C PHE A 132 2.77 26.06 0.42
N GLU A 133 3.65 26.38 -0.51
CA GLU A 133 4.23 27.70 -0.68
C GLU A 133 3.92 28.10 -2.13
N VAL A 134 3.26 29.24 -2.30
CA VAL A 134 2.98 29.82 -3.62
C VAL A 134 3.80 31.07 -3.74
N SER A 135 4.65 31.14 -4.76
CA SER A 135 5.44 32.33 -5.06
C SER A 135 5.24 32.76 -6.53
N GLY A 136 5.17 34.05 -6.77
CA GLY A 136 5.00 34.63 -8.10
C GLY A 136 4.96 36.14 -8.06
N SER A 137 4.98 36.78 -9.22
CA SER A 137 5.16 38.27 -9.36
C SER A 137 4.13 39.09 -8.57
N PHE A 138 3.04 38.50 -8.07
CA PHE A 138 1.96 39.22 -7.37
C PHE A 138 1.41 38.48 -6.14
N ILE A 139 1.96 37.32 -5.78
CA ILE A 139 1.43 36.47 -4.70
C ILE A 139 2.61 35.88 -3.92
N GLU A 140 2.80 36.29 -2.68
CA GLU A 140 3.58 35.59 -1.68
C GLU A 140 2.63 35.11 -0.58
N ASN A 141 2.28 33.84 -0.58
CA ASN A 141 1.53 33.25 0.51
C ASN A 141 2.31 32.04 1.05
N GLU A 142 2.86 32.21 2.25
CA GLU A 142 3.33 31.08 3.05
C GLU A 142 2.15 30.53 3.87
N THR A 143 1.85 29.26 3.72
CA THR A 143 0.93 28.60 4.65
C THR A 143 1.56 28.46 6.02
N PRO A 144 0.77 28.55 7.10
CA PRO A 144 1.23 28.19 8.43
C PRO A 144 1.81 26.77 8.41
N LYS A 145 3.01 26.59 8.94
CA LYS A 145 3.68 25.29 9.02
C LYS A 145 2.99 24.45 10.10
N PHE A 146 1.96 23.73 9.72
CA PHE A 146 1.27 22.80 10.61
C PHE A 146 2.18 21.62 10.95
N ARG A 147 2.28 21.33 12.23
CA ARG A 147 2.97 20.15 12.77
C ARG A 147 2.03 19.50 13.76
N GLU A 148 1.94 18.20 13.69
CA GLU A 148 1.07 17.41 14.55
C GLU A 148 1.89 16.29 15.17
N ASP A 149 1.73 16.13 16.48
CA ASP A 149 2.34 15.04 17.23
C ASP A 149 1.26 14.10 17.73
N ALA A 150 1.51 12.80 17.62
CA ALA A 150 0.60 11.79 18.13
C ALA A 150 1.33 10.65 18.81
N HIS A 151 0.66 10.06 19.78
CA HIS A 151 1.15 8.95 20.59
C HIS A 151 0.16 7.80 20.52
N GLU A 152 0.64 6.62 20.18
CA GLU A 152 -0.15 5.40 20.16
C GLU A 152 0.47 4.36 21.09
N ALA A 153 -0.31 3.89 22.06
CA ALA A 153 0.07 2.82 22.96
C ALA A 153 -0.91 1.65 22.81
N ASN A 154 -0.40 0.46 22.62
CA ASN A 154 -1.18 -0.75 22.43
C ASN A 154 -0.74 -1.84 23.40
N ALA A 155 -1.72 -2.60 23.89
CA ALA A 155 -1.49 -3.88 24.58
C ALA A 155 -2.40 -4.93 23.97
N TYR A 156 -1.90 -6.14 23.75
CA TYR A 156 -2.70 -7.21 23.22
C TYR A 156 -2.38 -8.56 23.85
N LEU A 157 -3.39 -9.41 23.86
CA LEU A 157 -3.27 -10.81 24.25
C LEU A 157 -4.09 -11.67 23.30
N GLN A 158 -3.48 -12.76 22.84
CA GLN A 158 -4.08 -13.70 21.92
C GLN A 158 -3.79 -15.13 22.39
N ALA A 159 -4.75 -16.02 22.25
CA ALA A 159 -4.61 -17.43 22.54
C ALA A 159 -5.02 -18.27 21.34
N ASP A 160 -4.21 -19.26 20.99
CA ASP A 160 -4.54 -20.33 20.07
C ASP A 160 -4.76 -21.61 20.88
N ILE A 161 -5.97 -22.17 20.78
CA ILE A 161 -6.43 -23.29 21.60
C ILE A 161 -6.88 -24.41 20.68
N SER A 162 -6.20 -25.55 20.74
CA SER A 162 -6.65 -26.79 20.12
C SER A 162 -7.69 -27.48 21.02
N LEU A 163 -8.98 -27.27 20.71
CA LEU A 163 -10.09 -27.83 21.47
C LEU A 163 -10.26 -29.34 21.23
N HIS A 164 -10.02 -29.76 19.98
CA HIS A 164 -10.15 -31.15 19.50
C HIS A 164 -9.20 -31.29 18.29
N PRO A 165 -8.75 -32.48 17.90
CA PRO A 165 -7.95 -32.67 16.69
C PRO A 165 -8.55 -32.05 15.42
N SER A 166 -9.88 -31.91 15.37
CA SER A 166 -10.59 -31.28 14.25
C SER A 166 -10.98 -29.80 14.48
N TRP A 167 -10.74 -29.24 15.67
CA TRP A 167 -11.19 -27.88 15.99
C TRP A 167 -10.12 -27.09 16.73
N SER A 168 -9.84 -25.89 16.27
CA SER A 168 -9.03 -24.90 17.00
C SER A 168 -9.67 -23.52 16.96
N VAL A 169 -9.42 -22.75 18.00
CA VAL A 169 -9.91 -21.38 18.16
C VAL A 169 -8.72 -20.46 18.41
N LEU A 170 -8.60 -19.44 17.60
CA LEU A 170 -7.69 -18.31 17.80
C LEU A 170 -8.53 -17.13 18.27
N GLY A 171 -8.36 -16.71 19.52
CA GLY A 171 -9.06 -15.57 20.10
C GLY A 171 -8.09 -14.55 20.65
N GLY A 172 -8.41 -13.26 20.53
CA GLY A 172 -7.55 -12.19 21.05
C GLY A 172 -8.27 -10.87 21.23
N LEU A 173 -7.69 -10.04 22.05
CA LEU A 173 -8.09 -8.66 22.28
C LEU A 173 -6.86 -7.76 22.21
N ARG A 174 -6.96 -6.68 21.46
CA ARG A 174 -6.03 -5.55 21.47
C ARG A 174 -6.75 -4.35 22.08
N LEU A 175 -6.11 -3.67 22.99
CA LEU A 175 -6.54 -2.39 23.53
C LEU A 175 -5.55 -1.33 23.03
N SER A 176 -6.07 -0.36 22.31
CA SER A 176 -5.29 0.75 21.75
C SER A 176 -5.68 2.05 22.42
N SER A 177 -4.69 2.87 22.77
CA SER A 177 -4.84 4.26 23.23
C SER A 177 -4.10 5.15 22.25
N TYR A 178 -4.82 6.06 21.62
CA TYR A 178 -4.26 7.03 20.68
C TYR A 178 -4.53 8.45 21.19
N HIS A 179 -3.47 9.25 21.28
CA HIS A 179 -3.54 10.65 21.75
C HIS A 179 -3.01 11.60 20.70
N SER A 180 -3.84 12.55 20.31
CA SER A 180 -3.49 13.60 19.33
C SER A 180 -4.41 14.81 19.54
N HIS A 181 -3.95 16.03 19.25
CA HIS A 181 -4.73 17.27 19.33
C HIS A 181 -5.43 17.45 20.71
N GLY A 182 -4.76 17.05 21.78
CA GLY A 182 -5.31 17.15 23.14
C GLY A 182 -6.46 16.17 23.45
N ARG A 183 -6.75 15.22 22.55
CA ARG A 183 -7.79 14.20 22.72
C ARG A 183 -7.21 12.80 22.71
N SER A 184 -7.77 11.94 23.56
CA SER A 184 -7.44 10.51 23.59
C SER A 184 -8.61 9.69 23.06
N PHE A 185 -8.29 8.66 22.28
CA PHE A 185 -9.21 7.64 21.79
C PHE A 185 -8.76 6.30 22.36
N ILE A 186 -9.70 5.57 22.97
CA ILE A 186 -9.44 4.22 23.51
C ILE A 186 -10.31 3.25 22.72
N SER A 187 -9.72 2.23 22.12
CA SER A 187 -10.39 1.31 21.22
C SER A 187 -10.06 -0.14 21.56
N PRO A 188 -11.07 -0.94 21.92
CA PRO A 188 -10.92 -2.38 22.03
C PRO A 188 -11.12 -3.04 20.66
N ASP A 189 -10.19 -3.91 20.26
CA ASP A 189 -10.19 -4.63 19.00
C ASP A 189 -10.24 -6.15 19.25
N PRO A 190 -11.42 -6.74 19.52
CA PRO A 190 -11.57 -8.19 19.64
C PRO A 190 -11.44 -8.87 18.28
N ARG A 191 -10.85 -10.07 18.28
CA ARG A 191 -10.67 -10.93 17.11
C ARG A 191 -10.92 -12.37 17.51
N ILE A 192 -11.60 -13.10 16.66
CA ILE A 192 -11.82 -14.55 16.83
C ILE A 192 -11.77 -15.24 15.48
N THR A 193 -11.09 -16.37 15.43
CA THR A 193 -11.10 -17.28 14.28
C THR A 193 -11.37 -18.69 14.77
N LEU A 194 -12.37 -19.32 14.20
CA LEU A 194 -12.68 -20.73 14.39
C LEU A 194 -12.15 -21.51 13.20
N HIS A 195 -11.34 -22.52 13.44
CA HIS A 195 -10.88 -23.46 12.42
C HIS A 195 -11.53 -24.83 12.61
N TYR A 196 -12.00 -25.41 11.51
CA TYR A 196 -12.45 -26.77 11.43
C TYR A 196 -11.59 -27.56 10.45
N HIS A 197 -10.98 -28.63 10.92
CA HIS A 197 -10.10 -29.52 10.17
C HIS A 197 -10.79 -30.89 9.98
N PRO A 198 -11.66 -31.04 8.94
CA PRO A 198 -12.33 -32.34 8.69
C PRO A 198 -11.32 -33.43 8.34
N SER A 199 -10.16 -33.08 7.87
CA SER A 199 -9.01 -33.96 7.66
C SER A 199 -7.69 -33.16 7.69
N SER A 200 -6.56 -33.85 7.68
CA SER A 200 -5.23 -33.19 7.61
C SER A 200 -4.98 -32.35 6.36
N SER A 201 -5.82 -32.52 5.34
CA SER A 201 -5.70 -31.80 4.06
C SER A 201 -6.67 -30.64 3.91
N HIS A 202 -7.71 -30.55 4.72
CA HIS A 202 -8.77 -29.55 4.57
C HIS A 202 -8.92 -28.72 5.83
N THR A 203 -9.05 -27.42 5.67
CA THR A 203 -9.35 -26.47 6.75
C THR A 203 -10.45 -25.53 6.29
N LEU A 204 -11.49 -25.41 7.10
CA LEU A 204 -12.50 -24.36 7.00
C LEU A 204 -12.27 -23.36 8.13
N SER A 205 -12.45 -22.09 7.87
CA SER A 205 -12.27 -21.04 8.87
C SER A 205 -13.40 -20.02 8.82
N VAL A 206 -13.78 -19.53 9.99
CA VAL A 206 -14.68 -18.39 10.16
C VAL A 206 -13.94 -17.36 10.99
N HIS A 207 -13.82 -16.16 10.48
CA HIS A 207 -13.12 -15.05 11.14
C HIS A 207 -14.08 -13.90 11.40
N TYR A 208 -13.99 -13.31 12.58
CA TYR A 208 -14.54 -11.99 12.91
C TYR A 208 -13.48 -11.13 13.58
N GLY A 209 -13.45 -9.83 13.24
CA GLY A 209 -12.58 -8.87 13.88
C GLY A 209 -13.12 -7.45 13.81
N LEU A 210 -12.85 -6.70 14.88
CA LEU A 210 -13.04 -5.26 14.94
C LEU A 210 -11.67 -4.58 14.86
N TYR A 211 -11.57 -3.53 14.08
CA TYR A 211 -10.31 -2.82 13.81
C TYR A 211 -10.53 -1.32 13.85
N HIS A 212 -9.56 -0.60 14.44
CA HIS A 212 -9.51 0.86 14.40
C HIS A 212 -8.23 1.33 13.69
N GLN A 213 -8.33 2.46 12.99
CA GLN A 213 -7.22 3.09 12.29
C GLN A 213 -7.19 4.58 12.64
N TYR A 214 -6.02 5.06 13.08
CA TYR A 214 -5.81 6.42 13.58
C TYR A 214 -5.04 7.32 12.61
N LEU A 215 -4.28 6.71 11.69
CA LEU A 215 -3.52 7.41 10.67
C LEU A 215 -4.25 7.32 9.33
N HIS A 216 -4.40 8.45 8.66
CA HIS A 216 -5.16 8.56 7.43
C HIS A 216 -4.28 9.07 6.31
N GLN A 217 -4.23 8.33 5.21
CA GLN A 217 -3.63 8.79 3.96
C GLN A 217 -4.72 9.42 3.12
N MET A 218 -4.52 10.68 2.75
CA MET A 218 -5.45 11.46 1.94
C MET A 218 -4.83 11.79 0.60
N SER A 219 -5.59 11.64 -0.47
CA SER A 219 -5.19 12.04 -1.81
C SER A 219 -5.88 13.34 -2.20
N VAL A 220 -5.11 14.31 -2.66
CA VAL A 220 -5.63 15.58 -3.18
C VAL A 220 -5.75 15.58 -4.70
N SER A 221 -5.42 14.47 -5.34
CA SER A 221 -5.40 14.35 -6.79
C SER A 221 -6.57 13.52 -7.30
N ASN A 222 -7.44 14.15 -8.08
CA ASN A 222 -8.53 13.47 -8.79
C ASN A 222 -8.05 12.65 -10.01
N GLY A 223 -6.76 12.67 -10.34
CA GLY A 223 -6.19 12.03 -11.53
C GLY A 223 -5.13 10.97 -11.24
N GLY A 224 -4.89 10.61 -9.96
CA GLY A 224 -3.88 9.62 -9.58
C GLY A 224 -2.45 10.15 -9.49
N LEU A 225 -2.25 11.48 -9.46
CA LEU A 225 -0.96 12.06 -9.10
C LEU A 225 -0.58 11.59 -7.68
N PRO A 226 0.64 11.11 -7.45
CA PRO A 226 1.07 10.60 -6.15
C PRO A 226 1.42 11.72 -5.18
N VAL A 227 0.46 12.58 -4.87
CA VAL A 227 0.56 13.69 -3.91
C VAL A 227 -0.28 13.42 -2.68
N ASP A 228 -0.13 12.24 -2.12
CA ASP A 228 -0.81 11.87 -0.89
C ASP A 228 -0.13 12.51 0.32
N TYR A 229 -0.93 12.86 1.32
CA TYR A 229 -0.43 13.32 2.61
C TYR A 229 -1.01 12.48 3.75
N TRP A 230 -0.27 12.46 4.86
CA TRP A 230 -0.68 11.77 6.06
C TRP A 230 -1.23 12.76 7.09
N THR A 231 -2.34 12.39 7.72
CA THR A 231 -2.94 13.12 8.82
C THR A 231 -3.32 12.17 9.96
N SER A 232 -3.48 12.74 11.13
CA SER A 232 -3.82 12.07 12.37
C SER A 232 -5.32 12.10 12.61
N SER A 233 -5.85 11.13 13.35
CA SER A 233 -7.16 11.28 13.98
C SER A 233 -7.17 12.48 14.93
N SER A 234 -8.24 13.28 14.88
CA SER A 234 -8.44 14.51 15.64
C SER A 234 -9.88 14.60 16.14
N PRO A 235 -10.28 15.64 16.88
CA PRO A 235 -11.68 15.85 17.24
C PRO A 235 -12.64 15.87 16.06
N SER A 236 -12.22 16.41 14.91
CA SER A 236 -12.96 16.46 13.65
C SER A 236 -12.81 15.17 12.83
N VAL A 237 -11.64 14.52 12.87
CA VAL A 237 -11.31 13.31 12.10
C VAL A 237 -11.27 12.10 13.02
N ARG A 238 -12.41 11.47 13.25
CA ARG A 238 -12.51 10.30 14.15
C ARG A 238 -11.75 9.10 13.63
N PRO A 239 -11.23 8.21 14.51
CA PRO A 239 -10.63 6.95 14.07
C PRO A 239 -11.57 6.16 13.16
N GLN A 240 -11.06 5.70 12.02
CA GLN A 240 -11.81 4.80 11.14
C GLN A 240 -12.01 3.45 11.83
N GLN A 241 -13.17 2.84 11.61
CA GLN A 241 -13.55 1.57 12.23
C GLN A 241 -14.01 0.58 11.17
N ALA A 242 -13.60 -0.68 11.32
CA ALA A 242 -14.00 -1.77 10.43
C ALA A 242 -14.44 -3.00 11.21
N HIS A 243 -15.70 -3.44 11.02
CA HIS A 243 -16.13 -4.79 11.37
C HIS A 243 -15.89 -5.69 10.16
N SER A 244 -15.13 -6.75 10.34
CA SER A 244 -14.77 -7.69 9.29
C SER A 244 -15.24 -9.08 9.63
N ILE A 245 -15.90 -9.75 8.68
CA ILE A 245 -16.21 -11.18 8.73
C ILE A 245 -15.64 -11.83 7.47
N ALA A 246 -15.06 -13.04 7.61
CA ALA A 246 -14.56 -13.82 6.49
C ALA A 246 -14.83 -15.30 6.69
N LEU A 247 -15.08 -16.01 5.58
CA LEU A 247 -15.18 -17.45 5.49
C LEU A 247 -14.05 -17.94 4.59
N GLY A 248 -13.20 -18.80 5.12
CA GLY A 248 -12.03 -19.33 4.43
C GLY A 248 -12.13 -20.84 4.22
N TYR A 249 -11.63 -21.29 3.09
CA TYR A 249 -11.37 -22.70 2.80
C TYR A 249 -9.94 -22.86 2.35
N HIS A 250 -9.23 -23.81 2.93
CA HIS A 250 -7.86 -24.15 2.55
C HIS A 250 -7.73 -25.66 2.36
N PHE A 251 -7.20 -26.06 1.20
CA PHE A 251 -6.87 -27.42 0.85
C PHE A 251 -5.39 -27.57 0.58
N ARG A 252 -4.74 -28.53 1.21
CA ARG A 252 -3.33 -28.85 1.01
C ARG A 252 -3.15 -30.34 0.71
N SER A 253 -2.67 -30.66 -0.48
CA SER A 253 -2.31 -32.01 -0.89
C SER A 253 -0.81 -32.20 -0.85
N GLN A 254 -0.31 -32.94 0.14
CA GLN A 254 1.12 -33.29 0.21
C GLN A 254 1.57 -34.15 -0.98
N LYS A 255 0.74 -35.12 -1.41
CA LYS A 255 1.03 -36.00 -2.54
C LYS A 255 1.16 -35.23 -3.86
N ARG A 256 0.26 -34.29 -4.13
CA ARG A 256 0.25 -33.46 -5.35
C ARG A 256 1.05 -32.17 -5.21
N MET A 257 1.51 -31.85 -4.00
CA MET A 257 2.20 -30.61 -3.65
C MET A 257 1.42 -29.35 -4.12
N MET A 258 0.13 -29.41 -3.95
CA MET A 258 -0.82 -28.36 -4.34
C MET A 258 -1.50 -27.79 -3.10
N GLU A 259 -1.72 -26.48 -3.13
CA GLU A 259 -2.51 -25.75 -2.16
C GLU A 259 -3.59 -24.96 -2.91
N ILE A 260 -4.80 -24.98 -2.39
CA ILE A 260 -5.93 -24.18 -2.89
C ILE A 260 -6.47 -23.42 -1.70
N SER A 261 -6.67 -22.12 -1.84
CA SER A 261 -7.40 -21.32 -0.85
C SER A 261 -8.48 -20.50 -1.53
N ALA A 262 -9.59 -20.36 -0.83
CA ALA A 262 -10.70 -19.48 -1.20
C ALA A 262 -11.18 -18.76 0.06
N GLU A 263 -11.40 -17.44 -0.06
CA GLU A 263 -11.88 -16.62 1.03
C GLU A 263 -12.96 -15.67 0.52
N VAL A 264 -14.13 -15.68 1.15
CA VAL A 264 -15.17 -14.67 0.97
C VAL A 264 -15.17 -13.76 2.18
N TYR A 265 -15.19 -12.46 1.97
CA TYR A 265 -15.18 -11.48 3.05
C TYR A 265 -16.22 -10.38 2.87
N TYR A 266 -16.65 -9.82 3.99
CA TYR A 266 -17.44 -8.62 4.08
C TYR A 266 -16.91 -7.72 5.20
N LYS A 267 -16.72 -6.40 4.90
CA LYS A 267 -16.28 -5.40 5.87
C LYS A 267 -17.27 -4.25 5.86
N LYS A 268 -17.81 -3.93 7.05
CA LYS A 268 -18.58 -2.71 7.28
C LYS A 268 -17.66 -1.65 7.85
N LEU A 269 -17.66 -0.47 7.24
CA LEU A 269 -16.74 0.61 7.53
C LEU A 269 -17.50 1.82 8.09
N SER A 270 -17.01 2.39 9.18
CA SER A 270 -17.52 3.58 9.81
C SER A 270 -16.44 4.66 9.89
N HIS A 271 -16.84 5.94 10.02
CA HIS A 271 -15.95 7.07 10.10
C HIS A 271 -14.94 7.10 8.94
N GLN A 272 -15.43 6.90 7.71
CA GLN A 272 -14.59 7.03 6.53
C GLN A 272 -14.37 8.49 6.22
N HIS A 273 -13.17 8.85 5.80
CA HIS A 273 -12.80 10.22 5.50
C HIS A 273 -12.20 10.26 4.09
N GLU A 274 -12.58 11.26 3.32
CA GLU A 274 -11.97 11.59 2.04
C GLU A 274 -11.83 13.10 1.93
N TYR A 275 -10.95 13.54 1.04
CA TYR A 275 -10.75 14.91 0.70
C TYR A 275 -11.63 15.27 -0.51
N SER A 276 -12.49 16.25 -0.40
CA SER A 276 -13.41 16.63 -1.49
C SER A 276 -12.89 17.76 -2.37
N GLY A 277 -11.80 18.41 -1.97
CA GLY A 277 -11.19 19.51 -2.69
C GLY A 277 -10.34 19.08 -3.90
N SER A 278 -9.84 20.06 -4.63
CA SER A 278 -8.91 19.91 -5.75
C SER A 278 -7.55 20.50 -5.37
N ILE A 279 -6.50 20.08 -6.07
CA ILE A 279 -5.17 20.71 -5.96
C ILE A 279 -5.23 22.20 -6.33
N LEU A 280 -6.18 22.61 -7.16
CA LEU A 280 -6.38 24.00 -7.54
C LEU A 280 -6.93 24.88 -6.40
N ASP A 281 -7.57 24.28 -5.40
CA ASP A 281 -8.12 25.01 -4.25
C ASP A 281 -7.01 25.60 -3.37
N PHE A 282 -5.81 25.05 -3.45
CA PHE A 282 -4.63 25.58 -2.75
C PHE A 282 -4.19 26.95 -3.25
N PHE A 283 -4.58 27.35 -4.46
CA PHE A 283 -4.24 28.67 -5.02
C PHE A 283 -5.16 29.80 -4.54
N THR A 284 -6.28 29.48 -3.87
CA THR A 284 -7.35 30.46 -3.70
C THR A 284 -7.45 31.11 -2.32
N GLN A 285 -6.92 30.56 -1.21
CA GLN A 285 -6.97 31.18 0.14
C GLN A 285 -6.11 30.47 1.19
N VAL A 286 -6.05 31.04 2.43
CA VAL A 286 -5.54 30.35 3.64
C VAL A 286 -6.33 29.07 3.86
N TYR A 287 -5.72 27.97 3.52
CA TYR A 287 -6.38 26.71 3.35
C TYR A 287 -6.23 25.83 4.60
N HIS A 288 -7.35 25.50 5.22
CA HIS A 288 -7.41 24.46 6.26
C HIS A 288 -7.90 23.17 5.61
N ILE A 289 -7.01 22.20 5.43
CA ILE A 289 -7.29 20.89 4.82
C ILE A 289 -8.47 20.21 5.50
N GLU A 290 -8.58 20.31 6.82
CA GLU A 290 -9.65 19.70 7.61
C GLU A 290 -11.06 20.21 7.23
N ASN A 291 -11.19 21.42 6.72
CA ASN A 291 -12.49 22.01 6.33
C ASN A 291 -13.08 21.38 5.06
N ASN A 292 -12.22 20.72 4.25
CA ASN A 292 -12.64 20.04 3.02
C ASN A 292 -12.62 18.51 3.16
N MET A 293 -12.50 18.01 4.37
CA MET A 293 -12.68 16.59 4.65
C MET A 293 -14.16 16.26 4.77
N ILE A 294 -14.58 15.29 3.97
CA ILE A 294 -15.93 14.72 4.03
C ILE A 294 -15.93 13.43 4.83
N HIS A 295 -17.04 13.20 5.52
CA HIS A 295 -17.18 12.10 6.46
C HIS A 295 -18.28 11.14 6.04
N GLY A 296 -18.03 9.85 6.17
CA GLY A 296 -18.99 8.88 5.67
C GLY A 296 -18.83 7.49 6.25
N LYS A 297 -19.44 6.57 5.54
CA LYS A 297 -19.41 5.13 5.83
C LYS A 297 -19.18 4.34 4.56
N GLY A 298 -18.79 3.08 4.71
CA GLY A 298 -18.53 2.24 3.58
C GLY A 298 -18.77 0.77 3.85
N TYR A 299 -18.60 -0.02 2.81
CA TYR A 299 -18.48 -1.47 2.89
C TYR A 299 -17.57 -1.98 1.79
N ASN A 300 -16.88 -3.07 2.11
CA ASN A 300 -16.08 -3.81 1.15
C ASN A 300 -16.51 -5.27 1.19
N TYR A 301 -16.60 -5.91 0.04
CA TYR A 301 -16.81 -7.37 -0.04
C TYR A 301 -16.05 -7.93 -1.23
N GLY A 302 -15.75 -9.20 -1.16
CA GLY A 302 -15.03 -9.85 -2.25
C GLY A 302 -14.78 -11.33 -2.02
N LEU A 303 -14.17 -11.92 -3.05
CA LEU A 303 -13.71 -13.30 -3.09
C LEU A 303 -12.23 -13.29 -3.51
N ASN A 304 -11.40 -13.95 -2.71
CA ASN A 304 -10.00 -14.23 -3.02
C ASN A 304 -9.83 -15.70 -3.31
N LEU A 305 -9.19 -16.04 -4.42
CA LEU A 305 -8.87 -17.41 -4.83
C LEU A 305 -7.36 -17.54 -5.03
N MET A 306 -6.76 -18.61 -4.57
CA MET A 306 -5.36 -18.93 -4.82
C MET A 306 -5.19 -20.41 -5.10
N LEU A 307 -4.49 -20.72 -6.19
CA LEU A 307 -4.01 -22.05 -6.53
C LEU A 307 -2.48 -22.01 -6.57
N LYS A 308 -1.82 -22.85 -5.78
CA LYS A 308 -0.36 -22.93 -5.71
C LYS A 308 0.14 -24.35 -5.90
N LYS A 309 1.16 -24.53 -6.72
CA LYS A 309 1.86 -25.79 -6.91
C LYS A 309 3.35 -25.59 -6.62
N ASN A 310 3.83 -26.22 -5.54
CA ASN A 310 5.12 -25.91 -4.95
C ASN A 310 6.30 -26.68 -5.58
N ARG A 311 6.06 -27.84 -6.23
CA ARG A 311 7.12 -28.73 -6.75
C ARG A 311 6.75 -29.39 -8.07
N GLY A 312 7.77 -29.94 -8.74
CA GLY A 312 7.68 -30.66 -10.00
C GLY A 312 8.36 -29.90 -11.14
N LYS A 313 8.19 -30.41 -12.37
CA LYS A 313 8.69 -29.69 -13.57
C LYS A 313 7.93 -28.37 -13.78
N LEU A 314 6.64 -28.38 -13.51
CA LEU A 314 5.77 -27.19 -13.49
C LEU A 314 5.48 -26.80 -12.05
N SER A 315 5.81 -25.60 -11.64
CA SER A 315 5.52 -24.98 -10.34
C SER A 315 5.07 -23.53 -10.55
N GLY A 316 4.40 -22.96 -9.56
CA GLY A 316 3.89 -21.61 -9.64
C GLY A 316 2.58 -21.43 -8.90
N TRP A 317 1.92 -20.31 -9.14
CA TRP A 317 0.64 -20.01 -8.50
C TRP A 317 -0.22 -19.09 -9.37
N VAL A 318 -1.51 -19.14 -9.13
CA VAL A 318 -2.52 -18.23 -9.69
C VAL A 318 -3.28 -17.65 -8.52
N SER A 319 -3.32 -16.33 -8.43
CA SER A 319 -4.14 -15.58 -7.48
C SER A 319 -5.14 -14.73 -8.24
N TYR A 320 -6.39 -14.80 -7.85
CA TYR A 320 -7.46 -13.98 -8.41
C TYR A 320 -8.31 -13.40 -7.30
N ALA A 321 -8.48 -12.09 -7.33
CA ALA A 321 -9.37 -11.37 -6.44
C ALA A 321 -10.46 -10.66 -7.24
N ILE A 322 -11.69 -10.78 -6.78
CA ILE A 322 -12.82 -9.97 -7.24
C ILE A 322 -13.45 -9.31 -6.03
N GLY A 323 -13.63 -7.99 -6.09
CA GLY A 323 -14.15 -7.26 -4.95
C GLY A 323 -14.82 -5.95 -5.33
N SER A 324 -15.44 -5.34 -4.34
CA SER A 324 -16.03 -4.01 -4.45
C SER A 324 -15.83 -3.25 -3.15
N SER A 325 -15.43 -2.00 -3.28
CA SER A 325 -15.24 -1.06 -2.19
C SER A 325 -16.13 0.16 -2.43
N ARG A 326 -17.13 0.35 -1.57
CA ARG A 326 -18.12 1.41 -1.70
C ARG A 326 -18.08 2.37 -0.51
N ARG A 327 -18.31 3.64 -0.79
CA ARG A 327 -18.37 4.72 0.20
C ARG A 327 -19.63 5.53 -0.02
N ARG A 328 -20.14 6.12 1.06
CA ARG A 328 -21.23 7.11 1.02
C ARG A 328 -20.88 8.29 1.92
N PHE A 329 -20.84 9.46 1.33
CA PHE A 329 -20.55 10.73 1.97
C PHE A 329 -21.80 11.61 1.83
N PRO A 330 -22.55 11.88 2.93
CA PRO A 330 -23.75 12.68 2.88
C PRO A 330 -23.54 14.09 2.34
N GLU A 331 -22.34 14.64 2.53
CA GLU A 331 -21.95 15.97 2.04
C GLU A 331 -21.89 16.02 0.49
N LEU A 332 -21.55 14.90 -0.17
CA LEU A 332 -21.58 14.79 -1.63
C LEU A 332 -22.98 14.43 -2.14
N SER A 333 -23.61 13.44 -1.51
CA SER A 333 -24.98 13.01 -1.81
C SER A 333 -25.54 12.19 -0.65
N PRO A 334 -26.77 12.52 -0.16
CA PRO A 334 -27.37 11.82 0.98
C PRO A 334 -27.65 10.33 0.73
N THR A 335 -27.88 9.94 -0.53
CA THR A 335 -28.36 8.59 -0.89
C THR A 335 -27.40 7.78 -1.75
N GLU A 336 -26.49 8.41 -2.48
CA GLU A 336 -25.64 7.73 -3.43
C GLU A 336 -24.46 6.99 -2.79
N TRP A 337 -24.13 5.85 -3.38
CA TRP A 337 -22.95 5.07 -3.08
C TRP A 337 -21.91 5.26 -4.20
N PHE A 338 -20.70 5.63 -3.81
CA PHE A 338 -19.58 5.86 -4.71
C PHE A 338 -18.57 4.73 -4.63
N ASN A 339 -17.84 4.48 -5.70
CA ASN A 339 -16.65 3.65 -5.65
C ASN A 339 -15.58 4.34 -4.80
N SER A 340 -14.88 3.58 -3.96
CA SER A 340 -13.67 4.10 -3.31
C SER A 340 -12.59 4.38 -4.36
N THR A 341 -11.78 5.39 -4.15
CA THR A 341 -10.65 5.75 -5.03
C THR A 341 -9.70 4.57 -5.30
N PHE A 342 -9.60 3.64 -4.36
CA PHE A 342 -8.76 2.44 -4.47
C PHE A 342 -9.54 1.18 -4.88
N ASP A 343 -10.79 1.29 -5.34
CA ASP A 343 -11.57 0.14 -5.80
C ASP A 343 -10.97 -0.45 -7.08
N ARG A 344 -10.54 -1.71 -7.01
CA ARG A 344 -10.15 -2.52 -8.15
C ARG A 344 -11.03 -3.74 -8.20
N ARG A 345 -11.89 -3.80 -9.22
CA ARG A 345 -12.90 -4.87 -9.34
C ARG A 345 -12.25 -6.24 -9.53
N HIS A 346 -11.24 -6.32 -10.34
CA HIS A 346 -10.54 -7.55 -10.69
C HIS A 346 -9.03 -7.35 -10.53
N ASP A 347 -8.39 -8.31 -9.87
CA ASP A 347 -6.95 -8.42 -9.75
C ASP A 347 -6.55 -9.88 -10.02
N LEU A 348 -5.69 -10.11 -11.01
CA LEU A 348 -5.20 -11.44 -11.38
C LEU A 348 -3.69 -11.40 -11.43
N SER A 349 -3.07 -12.35 -10.75
CA SER A 349 -1.63 -12.58 -10.81
C SER A 349 -1.37 -14.06 -11.10
N VAL A 350 -0.52 -14.33 -12.06
CA VAL A 350 -0.12 -15.68 -12.48
C VAL A 350 1.40 -15.74 -12.50
N VAL A 351 1.97 -16.68 -11.77
CA VAL A 351 3.41 -16.97 -11.81
C VAL A 351 3.59 -18.44 -12.18
N VAL A 352 4.37 -18.70 -13.21
CA VAL A 352 4.65 -20.05 -13.70
C VAL A 352 6.15 -20.22 -13.86
N ASN A 353 6.66 -21.35 -13.39
CA ASN A 353 8.04 -21.76 -13.61
C ASN A 353 8.03 -23.18 -14.16
N TYR A 354 8.61 -23.36 -15.33
CA TYR A 354 8.77 -24.67 -15.98
C TYR A 354 10.24 -25.05 -16.07
N ARG A 355 10.60 -26.18 -15.44
CA ARG A 355 11.94 -26.75 -15.47
C ARG A 355 12.03 -27.82 -16.57
N PHE A 356 12.68 -27.48 -17.67
CA PHE A 356 12.91 -28.42 -18.76
C PHE A 356 13.80 -29.60 -18.30
N ASN A 357 14.93 -29.24 -17.66
CA ASN A 357 15.91 -30.18 -17.12
C ASN A 357 16.67 -29.52 -15.94
N ARG A 358 17.77 -30.13 -15.47
CA ARG A 358 18.60 -29.58 -14.39
C ARG A 358 19.27 -28.24 -14.72
N HIS A 359 19.43 -27.91 -15.99
CA HIS A 359 20.14 -26.73 -16.45
C HIS A 359 19.16 -25.61 -16.85
N TRP A 360 18.10 -25.93 -17.57
CA TRP A 360 17.18 -24.95 -18.17
C TRP A 360 15.86 -24.85 -17.42
N SER A 361 15.47 -23.62 -17.12
CA SER A 361 14.13 -23.30 -16.63
C SER A 361 13.61 -22.02 -17.27
N LEU A 362 12.31 -21.99 -17.55
CA LEU A 362 11.57 -20.83 -18.06
C LEU A 362 10.61 -20.38 -16.97
N GLY A 363 10.72 -19.12 -16.56
CA GLY A 363 9.80 -18.43 -15.69
C GLY A 363 8.93 -17.46 -16.49
N GLY A 364 7.71 -17.23 -16.04
CA GLY A 364 6.85 -16.18 -16.55
C GLY A 364 5.90 -15.71 -15.47
N ASP A 365 5.60 -14.44 -15.48
CA ASP A 365 4.54 -13.86 -14.68
C ASP A 365 3.63 -12.98 -15.52
N PHE A 366 2.36 -12.98 -15.16
CA PHE A 366 1.33 -12.14 -15.77
C PHE A 366 0.53 -11.48 -14.66
N VAL A 367 0.36 -10.17 -14.75
CA VAL A 367 -0.47 -9.38 -13.85
C VAL A 367 -1.54 -8.63 -14.63
N TYR A 368 -2.75 -8.60 -14.09
CA TYR A 368 -3.86 -7.82 -14.61
C TYR A 368 -4.58 -7.16 -13.42
N ALA A 369 -4.87 -5.87 -13.53
CA ALA A 369 -5.71 -5.16 -12.58
C ALA A 369 -6.67 -4.22 -13.32
N SER A 370 -7.94 -4.25 -12.96
CA SER A 370 -8.90 -3.26 -13.46
C SER A 370 -8.52 -1.86 -13.02
N GLY A 371 -8.87 -0.87 -13.84
CA GLY A 371 -8.56 0.53 -13.57
C GLY A 371 -9.21 1.05 -12.30
N THR A 372 -8.50 1.93 -11.59
CA THR A 372 -9.01 2.61 -10.39
C THR A 372 -10.03 3.68 -10.76
N PRO A 373 -11.05 3.92 -9.92
CA PRO A 373 -12.01 4.99 -10.14
C PRO A 373 -11.38 6.38 -9.99
N TYR A 374 -11.92 7.34 -10.75
CA TYR A 374 -11.61 8.75 -10.62
C TYR A 374 -12.81 9.63 -10.99
N THR A 375 -12.78 10.88 -10.55
CA THR A 375 -13.80 11.88 -10.86
C THR A 375 -13.41 12.61 -12.15
N LYS A 376 -14.15 12.35 -13.24
CA LYS A 376 -13.91 12.97 -14.54
C LYS A 376 -14.58 14.34 -14.61
N ALA A 377 -13.87 15.39 -15.02
CA ALA A 377 -14.49 16.64 -15.40
C ALA A 377 -15.34 16.44 -16.67
N LYS A 378 -16.56 16.96 -16.68
CA LYS A 378 -17.48 16.94 -17.81
C LYS A 378 -17.24 18.13 -18.75
N SER A 379 -17.00 19.28 -18.16
CA SER A 379 -16.82 20.54 -18.85
C SER A 379 -15.82 21.42 -18.11
N VAL A 380 -15.19 22.31 -18.83
CA VAL A 380 -14.30 23.34 -18.28
C VAL A 380 -14.69 24.67 -18.87
N TYR A 381 -14.88 25.65 -18.01
CA TYR A 381 -15.28 26.99 -18.37
C TYR A 381 -14.20 27.98 -17.96
N VAL A 382 -14.09 29.08 -18.71
CA VAL A 382 -13.29 30.24 -18.27
C VAL A 382 -14.25 31.29 -17.74
N ILE A 383 -14.24 31.55 -16.45
CA ILE A 383 -15.08 32.52 -15.78
C ILE A 383 -14.16 33.56 -15.11
N ASN A 384 -14.25 34.83 -15.52
CA ASN A 384 -13.41 35.92 -15.00
C ASN A 384 -11.89 35.57 -15.03
N ASN A 385 -11.41 35.04 -16.15
CA ASN A 385 -10.05 34.55 -16.34
C ASN A 385 -9.60 33.38 -15.45
N ASN A 386 -10.54 32.73 -14.74
CA ASN A 386 -10.29 31.52 -13.97
C ASN A 386 -10.84 30.30 -14.67
N LEU A 387 -10.08 29.19 -14.68
CA LEU A 387 -10.54 27.89 -15.15
C LEU A 387 -11.42 27.27 -14.07
N VAL A 388 -12.68 27.02 -14.40
CA VAL A 388 -13.66 26.34 -13.53
C VAL A 388 -14.04 25.02 -14.16
N SER A 389 -13.84 23.93 -13.47
CA SER A 389 -14.18 22.59 -13.93
C SER A 389 -15.54 22.14 -13.36
N GLU A 390 -16.46 21.73 -14.23
CA GLU A 390 -17.65 21.00 -13.85
C GLU A 390 -17.35 19.50 -13.79
N TYR A 391 -17.41 18.92 -12.61
CA TYR A 391 -17.12 17.50 -12.41
C TYR A 391 -18.36 16.63 -12.65
N GLY A 392 -18.12 15.41 -13.13
CA GLY A 392 -19.12 14.35 -13.20
C GLY A 392 -19.39 13.73 -11.84
N LYS A 393 -20.00 12.54 -11.87
CA LYS A 393 -20.23 11.75 -10.66
C LYS A 393 -18.88 11.45 -9.97
N TYR A 394 -18.84 11.64 -8.64
CA TYR A 394 -17.66 11.34 -7.83
C TYR A 394 -17.22 9.89 -8.02
N ASN A 395 -15.95 9.67 -8.39
CA ASN A 395 -15.38 8.37 -8.74
C ASN A 395 -16.23 7.56 -9.75
N GLY A 396 -16.89 8.25 -10.68
CA GLY A 396 -17.82 7.67 -11.65
C GLY A 396 -17.18 7.14 -12.92
N SER A 397 -15.89 7.39 -13.13
CA SER A 397 -15.10 6.91 -14.27
C SER A 397 -13.95 6.04 -13.79
N ASN A 398 -13.43 5.14 -14.64
CA ASN A 398 -12.28 4.30 -14.31
C ASN A 398 -11.11 4.59 -15.26
N LEU A 399 -9.90 4.55 -14.74
CA LEU A 399 -8.70 4.49 -15.57
C LEU A 399 -8.69 3.18 -16.39
N PRO A 400 -7.97 3.13 -17.52
CA PRO A 400 -7.77 1.89 -18.26
C PRO A 400 -7.16 0.79 -17.38
N ALA A 401 -7.58 -0.46 -17.62
CA ALA A 401 -6.99 -1.61 -16.95
C ALA A 401 -5.49 -1.73 -17.26
N THR A 402 -4.73 -2.08 -16.23
CA THR A 402 -3.29 -2.35 -16.33
C THR A 402 -3.04 -3.84 -16.48
N HIS A 403 -2.14 -4.24 -17.36
CA HIS A 403 -1.66 -5.61 -17.42
C HIS A 403 -0.25 -5.67 -18.01
N ARG A 404 0.49 -6.71 -17.64
CA ARG A 404 1.86 -6.94 -18.06
C ARG A 404 2.19 -8.42 -18.00
N MET A 405 3.05 -8.86 -18.89
CA MET A 405 3.64 -10.18 -18.90
C MET A 405 5.16 -10.06 -18.96
N ASP A 406 5.83 -10.75 -18.06
CA ASP A 406 7.29 -10.82 -17.99
C ASP A 406 7.72 -12.28 -18.18
N ILE A 407 8.88 -12.50 -18.80
CA ILE A 407 9.45 -13.83 -19.00
C ILE A 407 10.93 -13.85 -18.62
N ALA A 408 11.40 -14.98 -18.14
CA ALA A 408 12.81 -15.19 -17.78
C ALA A 408 13.28 -16.59 -18.13
N LEU A 409 14.36 -16.70 -18.89
CA LEU A 409 15.04 -17.96 -19.19
C LEU A 409 16.29 -18.04 -18.34
N THR A 410 16.40 -19.08 -17.50
CA THR A 410 17.55 -19.29 -16.64
C THR A 410 18.31 -20.52 -17.04
N TYR A 411 19.62 -20.37 -17.24
CA TYR A 411 20.56 -21.47 -17.41
C TYR A 411 21.42 -21.62 -16.15
N ARG A 412 21.38 -22.82 -15.54
CA ARG A 412 22.23 -23.20 -14.40
C ARG A 412 23.40 -24.04 -14.89
N PHE A 413 24.61 -23.57 -14.61
CA PHE A 413 25.82 -24.33 -14.92
C PHE A 413 25.93 -25.53 -14.00
N THR A 414 26.69 -26.55 -14.41
CA THR A 414 27.05 -27.67 -13.53
C THR A 414 27.89 -27.15 -12.36
N PRO A 415 27.49 -27.39 -11.10
CA PRO A 415 28.26 -26.95 -9.94
C PRO A 415 29.70 -27.43 -9.99
N ARG A 416 30.65 -26.57 -9.61
CA ARG A 416 32.08 -26.92 -9.45
C ARG A 416 32.48 -26.68 -8.00
N GLY A 417 32.58 -27.76 -7.21
CA GLY A 417 32.76 -27.66 -5.76
C GLY A 417 31.57 -26.99 -5.09
N HIS A 418 31.81 -25.97 -4.29
CA HIS A 418 30.75 -25.18 -3.62
C HIS A 418 30.18 -24.03 -4.47
N ARG A 419 30.66 -23.86 -5.71
CA ARG A 419 30.25 -22.75 -6.57
C ARG A 419 29.04 -23.11 -7.43
N GLU A 420 27.98 -22.38 -7.27
CA GLU A 420 26.79 -22.44 -8.13
C GLU A 420 26.72 -21.20 -9.01
N GLN A 421 26.53 -21.40 -10.30
CA GLN A 421 26.48 -20.31 -11.28
C GLN A 421 25.19 -20.39 -12.08
N SER A 422 24.61 -19.23 -12.37
CA SER A 422 23.46 -19.14 -13.28
C SER A 422 23.49 -17.88 -14.13
N LEU A 423 23.01 -18.02 -15.35
CA LEU A 423 22.75 -16.93 -16.29
C LEU A 423 21.23 -16.77 -16.43
N ASN A 424 20.73 -15.57 -16.30
CA ASN A 424 19.33 -15.23 -16.45
C ASN A 424 19.17 -14.22 -17.58
N LEU A 425 18.31 -14.55 -18.53
CA LEU A 425 17.85 -13.63 -19.61
C LEU A 425 16.39 -13.36 -19.35
N SER A 426 16.01 -12.09 -19.18
CA SER A 426 14.62 -11.72 -18.90
C SER A 426 14.14 -10.57 -19.77
N ILE A 427 12.84 -10.54 -19.99
CA ILE A 427 12.14 -9.46 -20.69
C ILE A 427 10.98 -9.02 -19.81
N TYR A 428 11.08 -7.79 -19.32
CA TYR A 428 9.99 -7.10 -18.66
C TYR A 428 9.03 -6.56 -19.72
N ASN A 429 7.72 -6.71 -19.48
CA ASN A 429 6.65 -6.23 -20.35
C ASN A 429 6.79 -6.73 -21.80
N LEU A 430 6.73 -8.04 -21.97
CA LEU A 430 7.00 -8.78 -23.21
C LEU A 430 6.31 -8.21 -24.45
N TYR A 431 5.09 -7.73 -24.32
CA TYR A 431 4.30 -7.16 -25.44
C TYR A 431 4.28 -5.62 -25.45
N ALA A 432 5.23 -4.97 -24.74
CA ALA A 432 5.48 -3.52 -24.77
C ALA A 432 4.24 -2.65 -24.50
N ARG A 433 3.30 -3.11 -23.63
CA ARG A 433 2.08 -2.37 -23.31
C ARG A 433 2.41 -1.05 -22.61
N ARG A 434 1.73 0.01 -23.02
CA ARG A 434 1.71 1.29 -22.34
C ARG A 434 0.61 1.28 -21.27
N ASN A 435 0.97 1.02 -20.01
CA ASN A 435 0.04 1.12 -18.90
C ASN A 435 -0.11 2.57 -18.46
N VAL A 436 -1.35 3.02 -18.29
CA VAL A 436 -1.65 4.36 -17.79
C VAL A 436 -1.32 4.42 -16.30
N LEU A 437 -0.51 5.39 -15.88
CA LEU A 437 -0.18 5.66 -14.48
C LEU A 437 -1.23 6.58 -13.85
N PHE A 438 -1.50 7.70 -14.51
CA PHE A 438 -2.52 8.66 -14.12
C PHE A 438 -3.02 9.43 -15.32
N SER A 439 -4.11 10.17 -15.13
CA SER A 439 -4.69 11.04 -16.16
C SER A 439 -4.89 12.44 -15.58
N TYR A 440 -4.62 13.44 -16.35
CA TYR A 440 -4.85 14.83 -16.00
C TYR A 440 -5.58 15.57 -17.12
N LEU A 441 -6.23 16.66 -16.76
CA LEU A 441 -6.93 17.51 -17.70
C LEU A 441 -5.96 18.53 -18.28
N GLY A 442 -5.91 18.64 -19.60
CA GLY A 442 -4.98 19.53 -20.29
C GLY A 442 -5.43 19.86 -21.72
N PHE A 443 -4.77 20.84 -22.34
CA PHE A 443 -4.99 21.19 -23.74
C PHE A 443 -4.35 20.12 -24.65
N GLN A 444 -5.09 19.71 -25.67
CA GLN A 444 -4.62 18.86 -26.74
C GLN A 444 -4.97 19.57 -28.06
N GLU A 445 -3.93 20.18 -28.68
CA GLU A 445 -4.09 21.07 -29.83
C GLU A 445 -5.08 22.21 -29.52
N GLU A 446 -6.24 22.25 -30.16
CA GLU A 446 -7.30 23.24 -29.92
C GLU A 446 -8.38 22.77 -28.94
N ASN A 447 -8.31 21.52 -28.46
CA ASN A 447 -9.33 20.92 -27.60
C ASN A 447 -8.82 20.66 -26.18
N PHE A 448 -9.68 20.93 -25.21
CA PHE A 448 -9.42 20.59 -23.80
C PHE A 448 -9.87 19.15 -23.51
N GLY A 449 -8.96 18.29 -23.02
CA GLY A 449 -9.24 16.88 -22.84
C GLY A 449 -8.35 16.19 -21.82
N TYR A 450 -8.66 14.91 -21.52
CA TYR A 450 -7.85 14.10 -20.63
C TYR A 450 -6.61 13.55 -21.34
N LYS A 451 -5.45 13.90 -20.82
CA LYS A 451 -4.15 13.33 -21.21
C LYS A 451 -3.79 12.18 -20.28
N HIS A 452 -3.23 11.10 -20.84
CA HIS A 452 -2.77 9.95 -20.09
C HIS A 452 -1.25 9.97 -19.97
N VAL A 453 -0.76 9.84 -18.75
CA VAL A 453 0.67 9.58 -18.49
C VAL A 453 0.88 8.08 -18.39
N TYR A 454 1.79 7.58 -19.20
CA TYR A 454 2.07 6.16 -19.32
C TYR A 454 3.31 5.74 -18.53
N SER A 455 3.38 4.45 -18.21
CA SER A 455 4.57 3.86 -17.60
C SER A 455 5.81 4.07 -18.46
N LEU A 456 6.94 4.35 -17.83
CA LEU A 456 8.22 4.67 -18.46
C LEU A 456 8.77 3.55 -19.34
N CYS A 457 8.69 2.31 -18.84
CA CYS A 457 9.27 1.15 -19.52
C CYS A 457 8.20 0.43 -20.34
N ARG A 458 8.37 0.43 -21.68
CA ARG A 458 7.55 -0.40 -22.56
C ARG A 458 8.02 -1.85 -22.46
N MET A 459 9.17 -2.14 -22.99
CA MET A 459 9.82 -3.44 -22.97
C MET A 459 11.26 -3.25 -22.53
N LEU A 460 11.72 -4.03 -21.54
CA LEU A 460 13.08 -3.94 -21.03
C LEU A 460 13.71 -5.33 -20.99
N PRO A 461 14.58 -5.67 -21.93
CA PRO A 461 15.40 -6.86 -21.83
C PRO A 461 16.51 -6.66 -20.79
N SER A 462 16.82 -7.70 -20.05
CA SER A 462 17.94 -7.69 -19.08
C SER A 462 18.66 -9.02 -19.04
N ILE A 463 19.94 -8.96 -18.69
CA ILE A 463 20.81 -10.11 -18.48
C ILE A 463 21.38 -10.04 -17.06
N GLY A 464 21.33 -11.15 -16.35
CA GLY A 464 21.88 -11.29 -15.01
C GLY A 464 22.76 -12.52 -14.90
N TYR A 465 23.89 -12.38 -14.22
CA TYR A 465 24.76 -13.50 -13.86
C TYR A 465 24.86 -13.59 -12.34
N THR A 466 24.64 -14.79 -11.81
CA THR A 466 24.72 -15.05 -10.36
C THR A 466 25.79 -16.07 -10.08
N LEU A 467 26.66 -15.76 -9.14
CA LEU A 467 27.70 -16.65 -8.60
C LEU A 467 27.51 -16.79 -7.09
N ASN A 468 27.27 -18.01 -6.62
CA ASN A 468 27.26 -18.37 -5.20
C ASN A 468 28.52 -19.15 -4.89
N PHE A 469 29.22 -18.85 -3.80
CA PHE A 469 30.48 -19.45 -3.38
C PHE A 469 30.51 -19.76 -1.89
#